data_538bea48d5dab0b5faa444e12f9d068e
#
_entry.id   538bea48d5dab0b5faa444e12f9d068e
#
_cell.length_a   1.000
_cell.length_b   1.000
_cell.length_c   1.000
_cell.angle_alpha   90.00
_cell.angle_beta   90.00
_cell.angle_gamma   90.00
#
_symmetry.space_group_name_H-M   'P 1'
#
loop_
_entity.id
_entity.type
_entity.pdbx_description
1 polymer ?
#
loop_
_entity_poly.entity_id
_entity_poly.type
_entity_poly.pdbx_seq_one_letter_code
_entity_poly.pdbx_strand_id
1 'polypeptide(L)'
;TITTSLFVGIFTWGIIQTVANQNKKNLQENTYGSAEWEDPKVIKPYCEKELEKNQIFTATEMFAKNMRISKRNRHLILIGRPGSGKSRYYFKVNLLNANGETFVVTDPKGELVRDCGMSLINLGYDIRVLNLVDKSKSDHFNPLMYIKKINKTIDNSKETQEWIAEDDVMTLINTIMLNTKSETIESNTGDPFWEKAEMVFLQAIIYYIIFNYEDKEKNFKTVLKALREKRKAVVKFRGRTGKVHNKSVIPYN
;
A
#
# COMPACT_ATOMS: atom_id res chain seq x y z
N THR A 1 16.00 -58.95 -51.41
CA THR A 1 15.80 -58.89 -49.93
C THR A 1 16.75 -57.90 -49.24
N ILE A 2 18.02 -57.81 -49.59
CA ILE A 2 18.99 -56.85 -48.96
C ILE A 2 18.64 -55.42 -49.34
N THR A 3 18.25 -55.15 -50.57
CA THR A 3 17.87 -53.80 -51.04
C THR A 3 16.60 -53.27 -50.34
N THR A 4 15.63 -54.11 -50.08
CA THR A 4 14.39 -53.72 -49.34
C THR A 4 14.68 -53.37 -47.89
N SER A 5 15.56 -54.13 -47.22
CA SER A 5 15.97 -53.82 -45.83
C SER A 5 16.71 -52.51 -45.71
N LEU A 6 17.54 -52.18 -46.71
CA LEU A 6 18.30 -50.92 -46.78
C LEU A 6 17.35 -49.70 -46.95
N PHE A 7 16.36 -49.84 -47.84
CA PHE A 7 15.33 -48.82 -48.03
C PHE A 7 14.49 -48.56 -46.77
N VAL A 8 14.08 -49.61 -46.09
CA VAL A 8 13.34 -49.50 -44.82
C VAL A 8 14.20 -48.83 -43.75
N GLY A 9 15.49 -49.19 -43.66
CA GLY A 9 16.40 -48.58 -42.70
C GLY A 9 16.63 -47.06 -42.94
N ILE A 10 16.80 -46.64 -44.19
CA ILE A 10 16.93 -45.21 -44.53
C ILE A 10 15.64 -44.45 -44.27
N PHE A 11 14.50 -45.05 -44.59
CA PHE A 11 13.20 -44.42 -44.38
C PHE A 11 12.87 -44.25 -42.87
N THR A 12 13.10 -45.26 -42.06
CA THR A 12 12.93 -45.20 -40.60
C THR A 12 13.90 -44.19 -39.97
N TRP A 13 15.16 -44.16 -40.42
CA TRP A 13 16.13 -43.15 -39.96
C TRP A 13 15.70 -41.73 -40.32
N GLY A 14 15.17 -41.51 -41.52
CA GLY A 14 14.60 -40.22 -41.93
C GLY A 14 13.42 -39.77 -41.08
N ILE A 15 12.53 -40.68 -40.76
CA ILE A 15 11.40 -40.41 -39.86
C ILE A 15 11.90 -40.02 -38.44
N ILE A 16 12.83 -40.80 -37.89
CA ILE A 16 13.43 -40.52 -36.58
C ILE A 16 14.09 -39.16 -36.55
N GLN A 17 14.84 -38.78 -37.57
CA GLN A 17 15.48 -37.48 -37.68
C GLN A 17 14.46 -36.34 -37.80
N THR A 18 13.37 -36.56 -38.55
CA THR A 18 12.31 -35.53 -38.69
C THR A 18 11.57 -35.30 -37.38
N VAL A 19 11.23 -36.39 -36.66
CA VAL A 19 10.59 -36.31 -35.34
C VAL A 19 11.52 -35.67 -34.30
N ALA A 20 12.81 -36.04 -34.29
CA ALA A 20 13.82 -35.43 -33.41
C ALA A 20 13.99 -33.93 -33.66
N ASN A 21 14.00 -33.53 -34.95
CA ASN A 21 14.08 -32.10 -35.29
C ASN A 21 12.80 -31.32 -35.02
N GLN A 22 11.62 -31.92 -35.13
CA GLN A 22 10.36 -31.32 -34.71
C GLN A 22 10.30 -31.15 -33.18
N ASN A 23 10.75 -32.15 -32.45
CA ASN A 23 10.84 -32.05 -30.99
C ASN A 23 11.85 -30.98 -30.54
N LYS A 24 12.99 -30.83 -31.23
CA LYS A 24 13.93 -29.73 -30.99
C LYS A 24 13.34 -28.36 -31.30
N LYS A 25 12.50 -28.23 -32.33
CA LYS A 25 11.83 -26.97 -32.67
C LYS A 25 10.71 -26.65 -31.65
N ASN A 26 10.05 -27.65 -31.10
CA ASN A 26 9.01 -27.47 -30.07
C ASN A 26 9.59 -27.20 -28.68
N LEU A 27 10.83 -27.59 -28.42
CA LEU A 27 11.64 -27.23 -27.27
C LEU A 27 12.52 -26.01 -27.61
N GLN A 28 11.91 -24.94 -28.13
CA GLN A 28 12.62 -23.66 -28.12
C GLN A 28 12.73 -23.24 -26.65
N GLU A 29 13.95 -23.31 -26.12
CA GLU A 29 14.34 -22.89 -24.77
C GLU A 29 13.88 -21.47 -24.43
N ASN A 30 13.46 -20.72 -25.43
CA ASN A 30 13.04 -19.31 -25.31
C ASN A 30 11.53 -19.08 -25.37
N THR A 31 10.69 -20.12 -25.29
CA THR A 31 9.22 -19.96 -25.37
C THR A 31 8.65 -19.11 -24.24
N TYR A 32 9.33 -19.05 -23.11
CA TYR A 32 8.93 -18.28 -21.91
C TYR A 32 9.91 -17.15 -21.55
N GLY A 33 10.84 -16.80 -22.44
CA GLY A 33 11.85 -15.77 -22.23
C GLY A 33 13.26 -16.35 -22.21
N SER A 34 14.24 -15.50 -22.52
CA SER A 34 15.67 -15.82 -22.54
C SER A 34 16.38 -15.20 -21.34
N ALA A 35 15.99 -15.58 -20.13
CA ALA A 35 16.68 -15.11 -18.93
C ALA A 35 17.89 -16.02 -18.64
N GLU A 36 19.07 -15.45 -18.71
CA GLU A 36 20.34 -16.11 -18.41
C GLU A 36 21.06 -15.38 -17.27
N TRP A 37 21.96 -16.09 -16.58
CA TRP A 37 22.87 -15.47 -15.64
C TRP A 37 23.93 -14.67 -16.39
N GLU A 38 23.99 -13.36 -16.12
CA GLU A 38 24.89 -12.45 -16.81
C GLU A 38 26.18 -12.22 -16.01
N ASP A 39 27.28 -11.86 -16.68
CA ASP A 39 28.54 -11.49 -16.03
C ASP A 39 28.31 -10.23 -15.18
N PRO A 40 28.77 -10.21 -13.91
CA PRO A 40 28.71 -9.02 -13.05
C PRO A 40 29.26 -7.74 -13.67
N LYS A 41 30.14 -7.84 -14.67
CA LYS A 41 30.67 -6.69 -15.41
C LYS A 41 29.62 -5.95 -16.22
N VAL A 42 28.58 -6.64 -16.68
CA VAL A 42 27.47 -6.04 -17.43
C VAL A 42 26.58 -5.18 -16.56
N ILE A 43 26.55 -5.44 -15.25
CA ILE A 43 25.76 -4.68 -14.27
C ILE A 43 26.43 -3.35 -13.91
N LYS A 44 27.75 -3.24 -13.98
CA LYS A 44 28.52 -2.04 -13.59
C LYS A 44 28.04 -0.72 -14.18
N PRO A 45 27.65 -0.62 -15.48
CA PRO A 45 27.13 0.64 -16.04
C PRO A 45 25.82 1.13 -15.41
N TYR A 46 25.08 0.25 -14.73
CA TYR A 46 23.81 0.54 -14.08
C TYR A 46 23.96 0.85 -12.58
N CYS A 47 25.20 0.93 -12.09
CA CYS A 47 25.53 1.24 -10.71
C CYS A 47 26.11 2.63 -10.59
N GLU A 48 25.87 3.27 -9.44
CA GLU A 48 26.60 4.47 -9.02
C GLU A 48 27.94 4.07 -8.36
N LYS A 49 28.92 4.98 -8.41
CA LYS A 49 30.22 4.77 -7.76
C LYS A 49 30.11 4.73 -6.23
N GLU A 50 29.23 5.54 -5.68
CA GLU A 50 29.00 5.62 -4.26
C GLU A 50 28.01 4.53 -3.82
N LEU A 51 28.40 3.72 -2.84
CA LEU A 51 27.57 2.62 -2.32
C LEU A 51 26.19 3.10 -1.88
N GLU A 52 26.14 4.25 -1.22
CA GLU A 52 24.92 4.85 -0.67
C GLU A 52 23.87 5.20 -1.71
N LYS A 53 24.29 5.44 -2.96
CA LYS A 53 23.41 5.74 -4.08
C LYS A 53 22.89 4.51 -4.79
N ASN A 54 23.23 3.31 -4.29
CA ASN A 54 22.80 2.04 -4.86
C ASN A 54 21.81 1.32 -3.94
N GLN A 55 20.89 0.60 -4.55
CA GLN A 55 20.09 -0.42 -3.89
C GLN A 55 20.87 -1.73 -3.94
N ILE A 56 21.12 -2.32 -2.78
CA ILE A 56 21.96 -3.51 -2.60
C ILE A 56 21.09 -4.75 -2.65
N PHE A 57 21.40 -5.69 -3.54
CA PHE A 57 20.68 -6.96 -3.67
C PHE A 57 21.43 -8.10 -3.02
N THR A 58 22.73 -8.18 -3.30
CA THR A 58 23.64 -9.19 -2.75
C THR A 58 24.94 -8.52 -2.29
N ALA A 59 25.92 -9.29 -1.89
CA ALA A 59 27.25 -8.76 -1.53
C ALA A 59 28.00 -8.13 -2.73
N THR A 60 27.64 -8.53 -3.94
CA THR A 60 28.33 -8.15 -5.19
C THR A 60 27.44 -7.39 -6.16
N GLU A 61 26.11 -7.61 -6.13
CA GLU A 61 25.17 -7.01 -7.07
C GLU A 61 24.37 -5.89 -6.42
N MET A 62 24.32 -4.78 -7.13
CA MET A 62 23.58 -3.59 -6.76
C MET A 62 23.12 -2.84 -8.03
N PHE A 63 22.13 -1.97 -7.90
CA PHE A 63 21.71 -1.05 -8.95
C PHE A 63 21.57 0.35 -8.40
N ALA A 64 21.87 1.34 -9.24
CA ALA A 64 21.66 2.73 -8.89
C ALA A 64 20.21 2.99 -8.46
N LYS A 65 20.03 3.71 -7.34
CA LYS A 65 18.70 4.18 -6.89
C LYS A 65 18.08 5.16 -7.89
N ASN A 66 18.92 5.87 -8.64
CA ASN A 66 18.50 6.75 -9.72
C ASN A 66 18.08 5.93 -10.95
N MET A 67 16.77 5.95 -11.25
CA MET A 67 16.18 5.20 -12.38
C MET A 67 16.73 5.63 -13.76
N ARG A 68 17.28 6.85 -13.89
CA ARG A 68 17.91 7.29 -15.16
C ARG A 68 19.21 6.55 -15.43
N ILE A 69 19.92 6.11 -14.39
CA ILE A 69 21.17 5.36 -14.48
C ILE A 69 20.88 3.88 -14.54
N SER A 70 20.09 3.35 -13.61
CA SER A 70 19.73 1.94 -13.57
C SER A 70 18.86 1.50 -14.73
N LYS A 71 18.14 2.44 -15.41
CA LYS A 71 17.15 2.19 -16.47
C LYS A 71 16.09 1.16 -16.08
N ARG A 72 15.88 0.97 -14.79
CA ARG A 72 14.94 0.01 -14.19
C ARG A 72 14.15 0.65 -13.08
N ASN A 73 12.93 0.15 -12.82
CA ASN A 73 12.19 0.54 -11.64
C ASN A 73 12.82 -0.11 -10.38
N ARG A 74 12.42 0.39 -9.21
CA ARG A 74 12.93 -0.09 -7.91
C ARG A 74 12.04 -1.16 -7.28
N HIS A 75 11.01 -1.62 -7.99
CA HIS A 75 10.14 -2.68 -7.48
C HIS A 75 10.90 -4.01 -7.43
N LEU A 76 10.86 -4.66 -6.28
CA LEU A 76 11.56 -5.92 -6.05
C LEU A 76 10.65 -6.91 -5.33
N ILE A 77 10.67 -8.14 -5.79
CA ILE A 77 10.08 -9.29 -5.09
C ILE A 77 11.22 -10.16 -4.58
N LEU A 78 11.29 -10.34 -3.26
CA LEU A 78 12.31 -11.15 -2.61
C LEU A 78 11.68 -12.46 -2.13
N ILE A 79 12.01 -13.56 -2.78
CA ILE A 79 11.47 -14.90 -2.46
C ILE A 79 12.50 -15.70 -1.68
N GLY A 80 12.09 -16.29 -0.56
CA GLY A 80 12.97 -17.13 0.25
C GLY A 80 12.23 -17.76 1.43
N ARG A 81 12.72 -18.92 1.87
CA ARG A 81 12.17 -19.64 3.03
C ARG A 81 12.38 -18.85 4.34
N PRO A 82 11.65 -19.14 5.42
CA PRO A 82 12.01 -18.67 6.76
C PRO A 82 13.48 -19.01 7.07
N GLY A 83 14.21 -18.05 7.65
CA GLY A 83 15.63 -18.24 7.95
C GLY A 83 16.62 -18.04 6.78
N SER A 84 16.15 -17.80 5.55
CA SER A 84 17.04 -17.56 4.38
C SER A 84 17.82 -16.23 4.42
N GLY A 85 17.67 -15.45 5.48
CA GLY A 85 18.41 -14.20 5.64
C GLY A 85 17.84 -12.96 4.96
N LYS A 86 16.60 -13.01 4.45
CA LYS A 86 15.95 -11.84 3.79
C LYS A 86 16.07 -10.56 4.61
N SER A 87 15.70 -10.61 5.90
CA SER A 87 15.78 -9.45 6.79
C SER A 87 17.23 -8.99 6.96
N ARG A 88 18.16 -9.94 7.14
CA ARG A 88 19.56 -9.64 7.45
C ARG A 88 20.32 -9.09 6.25
N TYR A 89 20.19 -9.75 5.08
CA TYR A 89 21.06 -9.45 3.93
C TYR A 89 20.44 -8.44 2.97
N TYR A 90 19.12 -8.23 3.04
CA TYR A 90 18.46 -7.26 2.17
C TYR A 90 17.84 -6.10 2.95
N PHE A 91 16.86 -6.37 3.84
CA PHE A 91 16.09 -5.27 4.46
C PHE A 91 16.96 -4.40 5.38
N LYS A 92 17.72 -4.99 6.32
CA LYS A 92 18.57 -4.21 7.24
C LYS A 92 19.65 -3.43 6.50
N VAL A 93 20.28 -4.07 5.51
CA VAL A 93 21.33 -3.43 4.71
C VAL A 93 20.79 -2.21 3.95
N ASN A 94 19.64 -2.35 3.27
CA ASN A 94 19.07 -1.26 2.50
C ASN A 94 18.43 -0.18 3.40
N LEU A 95 17.89 -0.53 4.56
CA LEU A 95 17.43 0.47 5.55
C LEU A 95 18.58 1.36 6.03
N LEU A 96 19.71 0.76 6.40
CA LEU A 96 20.89 1.51 6.83
C LEU A 96 21.54 2.29 5.69
N ASN A 97 21.31 1.88 4.45
CA ASN A 97 21.78 2.52 3.23
C ASN A 97 20.73 3.49 2.61
N ALA A 98 19.68 3.84 3.34
CA ALA A 98 18.57 4.61 2.79
C ALA A 98 18.93 6.08 2.47
N ASN A 99 19.94 6.64 3.12
CA ASN A 99 20.56 7.95 2.86
C ASN A 99 19.57 9.07 2.47
N GLY A 100 18.74 9.51 3.44
CA GLY A 100 17.78 10.60 3.26
C GLY A 100 16.49 10.26 2.52
N GLU A 101 16.29 9.00 2.13
CA GLU A 101 15.03 8.56 1.54
C GLU A 101 13.96 8.33 2.63
N THR A 102 12.74 8.78 2.39
CA THR A 102 11.59 8.45 3.24
C THR A 102 11.06 7.07 2.87
N PHE A 103 10.79 6.24 3.87
CA PHE A 103 10.27 4.89 3.64
C PHE A 103 9.23 4.49 4.70
N VAL A 104 8.37 3.55 4.32
CA VAL A 104 7.41 2.90 5.20
C VAL A 104 7.70 1.41 5.19
N VAL A 105 7.77 0.80 6.36
CA VAL A 105 8.13 -0.61 6.51
C VAL A 105 7.09 -1.32 7.36
N THR A 106 6.63 -2.48 6.91
CA THR A 106 5.84 -3.40 7.73
C THR A 106 6.79 -4.38 8.43
N ASP A 107 6.80 -4.35 9.77
CA ASP A 107 7.67 -5.18 10.61
C ASP A 107 6.85 -5.98 11.63
N PRO A 108 6.25 -7.12 11.23
CA PRO A 108 5.36 -7.89 12.09
C PRO A 108 6.03 -8.42 13.37
N LYS A 109 7.37 -8.54 13.37
CA LYS A 109 8.17 -9.05 14.49
C LYS A 109 8.84 -7.96 15.32
N GLY A 110 8.81 -6.70 14.87
CA GLY A 110 9.55 -5.59 15.48
C GLY A 110 11.08 -5.76 15.40
N GLU A 111 11.56 -6.63 14.50
CA GLU A 111 12.97 -6.96 14.36
C GLU A 111 13.77 -5.81 13.72
N LEU A 112 13.18 -5.16 12.72
CA LEU A 112 13.85 -4.09 11.99
C LEU A 112 13.98 -2.83 12.86
N VAL A 113 12.93 -2.46 13.57
CA VAL A 113 12.94 -1.32 14.50
C VAL A 113 13.95 -1.56 15.62
N ARG A 114 13.97 -2.77 16.23
CA ARG A 114 14.88 -3.12 17.30
C ARG A 114 16.35 -3.08 16.89
N ASP A 115 16.65 -3.62 15.69
CA ASP A 115 18.03 -3.81 15.26
C ASP A 115 18.60 -2.61 14.50
N CYS A 116 17.76 -1.84 13.79
CA CYS A 116 18.19 -0.71 12.97
C CYS A 116 17.76 0.66 13.52
N GLY A 117 16.76 0.71 14.40
CA GLY A 117 16.12 1.96 14.82
C GLY A 117 17.10 2.99 15.38
N MET A 118 17.97 2.59 16.32
CA MET A 118 18.95 3.52 16.89
C MET A 118 19.94 4.03 15.84
N SER A 119 20.38 3.19 14.91
CA SER A 119 21.27 3.58 13.83
C SER A 119 20.60 4.59 12.88
N LEU A 120 19.32 4.39 12.59
CA LEU A 120 18.54 5.31 11.77
C LEU A 120 18.33 6.68 12.45
N ILE A 121 18.08 6.68 13.77
CA ILE A 121 18.00 7.92 14.55
C ILE A 121 19.34 8.68 14.49
N ASN A 122 20.47 7.99 14.64
CA ASN A 122 21.80 8.58 14.52
C ASN A 122 22.10 9.12 13.12
N LEU A 123 21.46 8.57 12.08
CA LEU A 123 21.49 9.08 10.70
C LEU A 123 20.52 10.25 10.47
N GLY A 124 19.79 10.70 11.49
CA GLY A 124 18.89 11.84 11.43
C GLY A 124 17.45 11.53 11.00
N TYR A 125 17.05 10.26 11.01
CA TYR A 125 15.66 9.88 10.71
C TYR A 125 14.72 10.12 11.90
N ASP A 126 13.54 10.67 11.62
CA ASP A 126 12.40 10.69 12.54
C ASP A 126 11.62 9.38 12.38
N ILE A 127 11.74 8.49 13.34
CA ILE A 127 11.10 7.17 13.29
C ILE A 127 9.76 7.24 14.00
N ARG A 128 8.70 6.87 13.30
CA ARG A 128 7.34 6.72 13.83
C ARG A 128 6.95 5.24 13.80
N VAL A 129 6.51 4.73 14.93
CA VAL A 129 6.16 3.30 15.08
C VAL A 129 4.67 3.17 15.40
N LEU A 130 3.90 2.61 14.47
CA LEU A 130 2.52 2.19 14.73
C LEU A 130 2.52 0.74 15.22
N ASN A 131 2.41 0.55 16.54
CA ASN A 131 2.41 -0.77 17.15
C ASN A 131 0.97 -1.23 17.44
N LEU A 132 0.49 -2.20 16.66
CA LEU A 132 -0.85 -2.75 16.78
C LEU A 132 -0.93 -3.85 17.86
N VAL A 133 0.20 -4.43 18.26
CA VAL A 133 0.29 -5.50 19.28
C VAL A 133 0.33 -4.88 20.66
N ASP A 134 1.26 -3.95 20.89
CA ASP A 134 1.41 -3.25 22.16
C ASP A 134 1.17 -1.74 21.95
N LYS A 135 -0.06 -1.35 22.18
CA LYS A 135 -0.50 0.05 21.98
C LYS A 135 0.19 1.04 22.92
N SER A 136 0.77 0.57 24.04
CA SER A 136 1.52 1.44 24.96
C SER A 136 2.85 1.91 24.37
N LYS A 137 3.37 1.18 23.39
CA LYS A 137 4.62 1.47 22.66
C LYS A 137 4.36 2.01 21.24
N SER A 138 3.15 2.47 20.97
CA SER A 138 2.77 2.97 19.66
C SER A 138 2.73 4.49 19.64
N ASP A 139 3.25 5.07 18.57
CA ASP A 139 2.94 6.44 18.23
C ASP A 139 1.46 6.60 17.88
N HIS A 140 0.94 7.78 18.12
CA HIS A 140 -0.45 8.10 17.87
C HIS A 140 -0.59 8.72 16.48
N PHE A 141 -1.57 8.22 15.73
CA PHE A 141 -1.92 8.73 14.42
C PHE A 141 -3.36 9.25 14.42
N ASN A 142 -3.54 10.52 14.08
CA ASN A 142 -4.85 11.13 13.94
C ASN A 142 -5.07 11.56 12.48
N PRO A 143 -5.80 10.78 11.66
CA PRO A 143 -5.99 11.09 10.25
C PRO A 143 -6.76 12.40 10.01
N LEU A 144 -7.60 12.87 10.94
CA LEU A 144 -8.32 14.13 10.79
C LEU A 144 -7.39 15.35 10.75
N MET A 145 -6.19 15.25 11.31
CA MET A 145 -5.18 16.32 11.28
C MET A 145 -4.50 16.48 9.91
N TYR A 146 -4.64 15.48 9.03
CA TYR A 146 -4.03 15.49 7.69
C TYR A 146 -4.99 16.01 6.61
N ILE A 147 -6.23 16.31 6.98
CA ILE A 147 -7.19 16.94 6.06
C ILE A 147 -6.75 18.37 5.81
N LYS A 148 -6.44 18.67 4.54
CA LYS A 148 -5.91 19.97 4.15
C LYS A 148 -6.98 21.05 4.19
N LYS A 149 -6.60 22.20 4.69
CA LYS A 149 -7.36 23.43 4.59
C LYS A 149 -6.87 24.22 3.37
N ILE A 150 -7.80 24.58 2.51
CA ILE A 150 -7.53 25.30 1.27
C ILE A 150 -8.11 26.69 1.41
N ASN A 151 -7.27 27.72 1.22
CA ASN A 151 -7.74 29.10 1.18
C ASN A 151 -8.17 29.44 -0.26
N LYS A 152 -9.46 29.64 -0.49
CA LYS A 152 -9.99 30.12 -1.77
C LYS A 152 -10.36 31.59 -1.64
N THR A 153 -9.84 32.41 -2.54
CA THR A 153 -10.26 33.80 -2.69
C THR A 153 -11.61 33.80 -3.40
N ILE A 154 -12.62 34.36 -2.76
CA ILE A 154 -13.95 34.49 -3.40
C ILE A 154 -13.87 35.63 -4.40
N ASP A 155 -14.45 35.39 -5.57
CA ASP A 155 -14.51 36.22 -6.75
C ASP A 155 -14.46 37.74 -6.44
N ASN A 156 -13.38 38.44 -6.88
CA ASN A 156 -13.18 39.89 -6.80
C ASN A 156 -13.25 40.55 -5.40
N SER A 157 -13.51 39.83 -4.33
CA SER A 157 -13.38 40.34 -2.96
C SER A 157 -12.04 39.90 -2.36
N LYS A 158 -11.40 40.78 -1.59
CA LYS A 158 -10.16 40.43 -0.85
C LYS A 158 -10.40 39.46 0.30
N GLU A 159 -11.57 38.87 0.39
CA GLU A 159 -11.93 37.91 1.43
C GLU A 159 -11.46 36.52 1.04
N THR A 160 -10.59 35.96 1.85
CA THR A 160 -10.12 34.58 1.77
C THR A 160 -10.98 33.71 2.67
N GLN A 161 -11.70 32.77 2.09
CA GLN A 161 -12.49 31.80 2.85
C GLN A 161 -11.72 30.48 2.98
N GLU A 162 -11.66 29.95 4.19
CA GLU A 162 -11.03 28.66 4.46
C GLU A 162 -11.98 27.53 4.05
N TRP A 163 -11.51 26.71 3.13
CA TRP A 163 -12.23 25.52 2.65
C TRP A 163 -11.49 24.26 3.05
N ILE A 164 -12.21 23.16 3.15
CA ILE A 164 -11.63 21.85 3.43
C ILE A 164 -11.45 21.12 2.10
N ALA A 165 -10.35 20.39 1.95
CA ALA A 165 -10.15 19.51 0.81
C ALA A 165 -11.15 18.36 0.88
N GLU A 166 -12.18 18.41 0.05
CA GLU A 166 -13.23 17.40 -0.01
C GLU A 166 -12.66 16.02 -0.36
N ASP A 167 -11.67 15.97 -1.24
CA ASP A 167 -10.99 14.74 -1.66
C ASP A 167 -10.31 14.02 -0.47
N ASP A 168 -9.71 14.77 0.47
CA ASP A 168 -9.08 14.19 1.66
C ASP A 168 -10.13 13.57 2.59
N VAL A 169 -11.28 14.24 2.77
CA VAL A 169 -12.40 13.73 3.57
C VAL A 169 -12.99 12.48 2.93
N MET A 170 -13.22 12.50 1.61
CA MET A 170 -13.75 11.36 0.88
C MET A 170 -12.78 10.18 0.89
N THR A 171 -11.49 10.43 0.76
CA THR A 171 -10.45 9.39 0.85
C THR A 171 -10.46 8.72 2.22
N LEU A 172 -10.58 9.51 3.30
CA LEU A 172 -10.68 8.98 4.65
C LEU A 172 -11.93 8.11 4.83
N ILE A 173 -13.10 8.59 4.39
CA ILE A 173 -14.35 7.86 4.49
C ILE A 173 -14.31 6.56 3.69
N ASN A 174 -13.87 6.61 2.44
CA ASN A 174 -13.73 5.44 1.60
C ASN A 174 -12.79 4.40 2.22
N THR A 175 -11.70 4.85 2.82
CA THR A 175 -10.76 3.96 3.52
C THR A 175 -11.43 3.28 4.71
N ILE A 176 -12.22 4.01 5.50
CA ILE A 176 -12.98 3.44 6.63
C ILE A 176 -14.01 2.41 6.11
N MET A 177 -14.80 2.78 5.11
CA MET A 177 -15.85 1.92 4.54
C MET A 177 -15.27 0.62 3.97
N LEU A 178 -14.19 0.72 3.20
CA LEU A 178 -13.53 -0.45 2.60
C LEU A 178 -12.96 -1.41 3.66
N ASN A 179 -12.34 -0.87 4.71
CA ASN A 179 -11.70 -1.69 5.74
C ASN A 179 -12.67 -2.19 6.83
N THR A 180 -13.90 -1.69 6.88
CA THR A 180 -14.93 -2.15 7.82
C THR A 180 -15.92 -3.14 7.20
N LYS A 181 -15.92 -3.29 5.87
CA LYS A 181 -16.71 -4.34 5.22
C LYS A 181 -16.19 -5.71 5.63
N SER A 182 -17.08 -6.53 6.18
CA SER A 182 -16.76 -7.92 6.53
C SER A 182 -16.64 -8.75 5.25
N GLU A 183 -15.53 -9.46 5.09
CA GLU A 183 -15.30 -10.40 3.97
C GLU A 183 -16.31 -11.57 3.94
N THR A 184 -17.04 -11.78 5.03
CA THR A 184 -17.96 -12.92 5.20
C THR A 184 -19.35 -12.70 4.57
N ILE A 185 -19.63 -11.53 4.02
CA ILE A 185 -20.92 -11.29 3.36
C ILE A 185 -20.71 -11.32 1.84
N GLU A 186 -20.63 -12.52 1.30
CA GLU A 186 -20.85 -12.82 -0.14
C GLU A 186 -22.31 -12.57 -0.59
N SER A 187 -23.06 -11.76 0.10
CA SER A 187 -24.37 -11.33 -0.35
C SER A 187 -24.30 -9.92 -0.91
N ASN A 188 -24.11 -9.86 -2.19
CA ASN A 188 -24.27 -8.72 -3.09
C ASN A 188 -25.73 -8.18 -3.12
N THR A 189 -26.43 -8.22 -1.97
CA THR A 189 -27.85 -7.87 -1.83
C THR A 189 -28.12 -6.67 -0.95
N GLY A 190 -27.06 -5.91 -0.57
CA GLY A 190 -27.24 -4.63 0.11
C GLY A 190 -27.70 -3.56 -0.89
N ASP A 191 -28.82 -2.90 -0.60
CA ASP A 191 -29.27 -1.73 -1.37
C ASP A 191 -28.14 -0.67 -1.35
N PRO A 192 -27.60 -0.25 -2.51
CA PRO A 192 -26.58 0.78 -2.63
C PRO A 192 -26.94 2.12 -1.95
N PHE A 193 -28.21 2.31 -1.67
CA PHE A 193 -28.72 3.46 -0.94
C PHE A 193 -28.14 3.55 0.47
N TRP A 194 -28.07 2.44 1.20
CA TRP A 194 -27.57 2.45 2.58
C TRP A 194 -26.09 2.79 2.67
N GLU A 195 -25.29 2.28 1.74
CA GLU A 195 -23.86 2.61 1.69
C GLU A 195 -23.65 4.10 1.41
N LYS A 196 -24.39 4.66 0.45
CA LYS A 196 -24.32 6.10 0.15
C LYS A 196 -24.80 6.96 1.31
N ALA A 197 -25.89 6.55 1.98
CA ALA A 197 -26.41 7.26 3.14
C ALA A 197 -25.41 7.27 4.30
N GLU A 198 -24.70 6.17 4.55
CA GLU A 198 -23.66 6.07 5.56
C GLU A 198 -22.47 6.97 5.23
N MET A 199 -22.00 6.98 3.97
CA MET A 199 -20.93 7.87 3.52
C MET A 199 -21.27 9.34 3.71
N VAL A 200 -22.45 9.78 3.28
CA VAL A 200 -22.91 11.17 3.44
C VAL A 200 -23.05 11.54 4.92
N PHE A 201 -23.52 10.63 5.74
CA PHE A 201 -23.65 10.85 7.17
C PHE A 201 -22.28 10.99 7.86
N LEU A 202 -21.32 10.13 7.54
CA LEU A 202 -19.95 10.25 8.05
C LEU A 202 -19.30 11.54 7.58
N GLN A 203 -19.51 11.92 6.33
CA GLN A 203 -19.02 13.18 5.75
C GLN A 203 -19.56 14.38 6.55
N ALA A 204 -20.86 14.42 6.78
CA ALA A 204 -21.48 15.50 7.56
C ALA A 204 -20.91 15.61 8.97
N ILE A 205 -20.68 14.48 9.66
CA ILE A 205 -20.10 14.47 11.00
C ILE A 205 -18.65 14.94 10.98
N ILE A 206 -17.85 14.48 10.04
CA ILE A 206 -16.45 14.90 9.92
C ILE A 206 -16.37 16.40 9.66
N TYR A 207 -17.15 16.93 8.73
CA TYR A 207 -17.20 18.38 8.51
C TYR A 207 -17.65 19.14 9.75
N TYR A 208 -18.70 18.66 10.42
CA TYR A 208 -19.16 19.28 11.66
C TYR A 208 -18.06 19.39 12.71
N ILE A 209 -17.25 18.34 12.87
CA ILE A 209 -16.14 18.33 13.83
C ILE A 209 -15.01 19.26 13.39
N ILE A 210 -14.67 19.24 12.10
CA ILE A 210 -13.59 20.08 11.60
C ILE A 210 -13.89 21.57 11.75
N PHE A 211 -15.16 21.97 11.54
CA PHE A 211 -15.55 23.37 11.62
C PHE A 211 -15.86 23.87 13.05
N ASN A 212 -16.36 22.99 13.93
CA ASN A 212 -16.89 23.43 15.23
C ASN A 212 -16.00 23.08 16.43
N TYR A 213 -14.94 22.30 16.25
CA TYR A 213 -14.08 21.86 17.35
C TYR A 213 -12.66 22.43 17.20
N GLU A 214 -11.97 22.61 18.33
CA GLU A 214 -10.57 22.97 18.33
C GLU A 214 -9.69 21.83 17.81
N ASP A 215 -8.49 22.14 17.29
CA ASP A 215 -7.61 21.15 16.67
C ASP A 215 -7.27 19.97 17.58
N LYS A 216 -7.16 20.20 18.90
CA LYS A 216 -6.91 19.13 19.89
C LYS A 216 -8.08 18.14 20.04
N GLU A 217 -9.28 18.57 19.71
CA GLU A 217 -10.51 17.79 19.81
C GLU A 217 -10.90 17.12 18.49
N LYS A 218 -10.27 17.49 17.37
CA LYS A 218 -10.49 16.89 16.04
C LYS A 218 -9.88 15.50 15.97
N ASN A 219 -10.57 14.51 16.53
CA ASN A 219 -10.13 13.12 16.56
C ASN A 219 -11.31 12.15 16.51
N PHE A 220 -11.05 10.88 16.25
CA PHE A 220 -12.10 9.85 16.18
C PHE A 220 -12.85 9.64 17.49
N LYS A 221 -12.26 9.95 18.64
CA LYS A 221 -12.98 9.88 19.92
C LYS A 221 -14.15 10.87 19.93
N THR A 222 -13.94 12.07 19.40
CA THR A 222 -14.98 13.11 19.27
C THR A 222 -16.04 12.69 18.24
N VAL A 223 -15.62 12.09 17.11
CA VAL A 223 -16.54 11.49 16.12
C VAL A 223 -17.46 10.47 16.79
N LEU A 224 -16.88 9.52 17.51
CA LEU A 224 -17.64 8.49 18.22
C LEU A 224 -18.55 9.06 19.31
N LYS A 225 -18.11 10.11 20.02
CA LYS A 225 -18.93 10.82 21.01
C LYS A 225 -20.15 11.46 20.35
N ALA A 226 -19.96 12.19 19.26
CA ALA A 226 -21.03 12.82 18.50
C ALA A 226 -22.05 11.79 17.97
N LEU A 227 -21.57 10.65 17.45
CA LEU A 227 -22.42 9.53 17.02
C LEU A 227 -23.26 8.96 18.18
N ARG A 228 -22.66 8.75 19.34
CA ARG A 228 -23.33 8.20 20.52
C ARG A 228 -24.36 9.15 21.10
N GLU A 229 -24.09 10.43 21.13
CA GLU A 229 -25.02 11.46 21.63
C GLU A 229 -26.23 11.57 20.71
N LYS A 230 -26.04 11.58 19.40
CA LYS A 230 -27.14 11.57 18.44
C LYS A 230 -28.00 10.31 18.55
N ARG A 231 -27.38 9.13 18.73
CA ARG A 231 -28.10 7.88 18.95
C ARG A 231 -28.97 7.94 20.24
N LYS A 232 -28.43 8.49 21.32
CA LYS A 232 -29.19 8.67 22.59
C LYS A 232 -30.38 9.61 22.40
N ALA A 233 -30.24 10.69 21.64
CA ALA A 233 -31.34 11.61 21.33
C ALA A 233 -32.46 10.92 20.55
N VAL A 234 -32.12 10.12 19.51
CA VAL A 234 -33.10 9.35 18.74
C VAL A 234 -33.84 8.32 19.60
N VAL A 235 -33.13 7.59 20.47
CA VAL A 235 -33.74 6.60 21.38
C VAL A 235 -34.63 7.28 22.38
N LYS A 236 -34.26 8.45 22.92
CA LYS A 236 -35.08 9.22 23.87
C LYS A 236 -36.38 9.73 23.24
N PHE A 237 -36.36 10.10 21.96
CA PHE A 237 -37.54 10.47 21.17
C PHE A 237 -38.47 9.27 20.95
N ARG A 238 -37.91 8.10 20.63
CA ARG A 238 -38.67 6.87 20.38
C ARG A 238 -39.39 6.36 21.64
N GLY A 239 -38.78 6.54 22.82
CA GLY A 239 -39.36 6.16 24.09
C GLY A 239 -40.52 7.04 24.56
N ARG A 240 -40.64 8.26 24.05
CA ARG A 240 -41.62 9.25 24.53
C ARG A 240 -42.93 9.31 23.74
N THR A 241 -42.96 8.90 22.49
CA THR A 241 -44.09 9.11 21.60
C THR A 241 -44.63 7.88 20.89
N GLY A 242 -43.95 6.73 20.94
CA GLY A 242 -44.37 5.50 20.21
C GLY A 242 -44.53 5.70 18.70
N LYS A 243 -44.44 6.91 18.20
CA LYS A 243 -44.50 7.29 16.77
C LYS A 243 -43.23 8.01 16.38
N VAL A 244 -42.61 7.54 15.31
CA VAL A 244 -41.45 8.19 14.70
C VAL A 244 -41.95 9.47 14.01
N HIS A 245 -41.84 10.60 14.68
CA HIS A 245 -41.86 11.86 13.97
C HIS A 245 -40.46 12.17 13.43
N ASN A 246 -40.27 12.06 12.12
CA ASN A 246 -39.14 12.58 11.42
C ASN A 246 -39.14 14.12 11.52
N LYS A 247 -38.63 14.64 12.61
CA LYS A 247 -38.17 16.03 12.68
C LYS A 247 -36.70 15.96 13.02
N SER A 248 -35.89 16.17 12.03
CA SER A 248 -34.47 16.54 12.14
C SER A 248 -34.42 17.87 12.92
N VAL A 249 -34.23 17.79 14.22
CA VAL A 249 -33.89 18.98 15.02
C VAL A 249 -32.38 19.07 14.99
N ILE A 250 -31.86 19.81 14.05
CA ILE A 250 -30.54 20.42 14.15
C ILE A 250 -30.77 21.66 14.99
N PRO A 251 -30.24 21.79 16.20
CA PRO A 251 -30.26 23.07 16.89
C PRO A 251 -29.35 24.01 16.15
N TYR A 252 -29.89 24.99 15.50
CA TYR A 252 -29.19 26.20 15.15
C TYR A 252 -29.01 27.02 16.44
N ASN A 253 -27.78 27.18 16.86
CA ASN A 253 -27.24 28.30 17.60
C ASN A 253 -25.84 28.54 17.11
#